data_e505d391f0856e8d0e431999376673b8
#
_entry.id   e505d391f0856e8d0e431999376673b8
#
_cell.length_a   1.000
_cell.length_b   1.000
_cell.length_c   1.000
_cell.angle_alpha   90.00
_cell.angle_beta   90.00
_cell.angle_gamma   90.00
#
_symmetry.space_group_name_H-M   'P 1'
#
loop_
_entity.id
_entity.type
_entity.pdbx_description
1 polymer ?
#
loop_
_entity_poly.entity_id
_entity_poly.type
_entity_poly.pdbx_seq_one_letter_code
_entity_poly.pdbx_strand_id
1 'polypeptide(L)'
;GAWLRRFFDLGNCICHPTMLIRKSCYEELGMYSNRLRQLPDFDMWIRLVKHYPIHIADRELINFRLLPGENAASQTPVNSIRTMNEHYMIADGYFDDVSREVFLDGFADLVKFRGVLTDVHVDIEKALLYFDDNQWLGRAYKLVGILAVRKLLENPVHRGVMERDYGIGDHWFQQKMGEYDIIRSNIVAEIIDKKQGIKSLMLRIYSSGSYRTQH
;
A
#
# COMPACT_ATOMS: atom_id res chain seq x y z
N GLY A 1 -8.74 -5.86 14.33
CA GLY A 1 -8.68 -6.29 12.92
C GLY A 1 -9.41 -5.37 11.97
N ALA A 2 -10.66 -4.98 12.24
CA ALA A 2 -11.47 -4.19 11.31
C ALA A 2 -10.79 -2.88 10.84
N TRP A 3 -10.14 -2.15 11.74
CA TRP A 3 -9.38 -0.95 11.36
C TRP A 3 -8.10 -1.28 10.62
N LEU A 4 -7.43 -2.36 10.95
CA LEU A 4 -6.27 -2.83 10.20
C LEU A 4 -6.68 -3.15 8.76
N ARG A 5 -7.78 -3.87 8.56
CA ARG A 5 -8.36 -4.12 7.24
C ARG A 5 -8.66 -2.82 6.49
N ARG A 6 -9.32 -1.87 7.14
CA ARG A 6 -9.69 -0.59 6.52
C ARG A 6 -8.46 0.19 6.04
N PHE A 7 -7.39 0.23 6.82
CA PHE A 7 -6.14 0.87 6.41
C PHE A 7 -5.43 0.13 5.28
N PHE A 8 -5.53 -1.19 5.27
CA PHE A 8 -4.97 -2.00 4.18
C PHE A 8 -5.68 -1.73 2.85
N ASP A 9 -7.00 -1.63 2.86
CA ASP A 9 -7.80 -1.42 1.66
C ASP A 9 -7.83 0.03 1.18
N LEU A 10 -7.87 1.01 2.10
CA LEU A 10 -8.12 2.41 1.80
C LEU A 10 -6.94 3.36 2.06
N GLY A 11 -5.89 2.89 2.74
CA GLY A 11 -4.79 3.72 3.20
C GLY A 11 -5.16 4.61 4.38
N ASN A 12 -4.46 5.75 4.52
CA ASN A 12 -4.69 6.69 5.62
C ASN A 12 -6.04 7.41 5.46
N CYS A 13 -7.03 6.97 6.19
CA CYS A 13 -8.39 7.52 6.18
C CYS A 13 -8.76 8.26 7.49
N ILE A 14 -7.79 8.55 8.36
CA ILE A 14 -7.99 9.31 9.60
C ILE A 14 -7.26 10.65 9.50
N CYS A 15 -7.98 11.72 9.80
CA CYS A 15 -7.40 13.06 9.88
C CYS A 15 -6.59 13.21 11.17
N HIS A 16 -5.27 13.37 11.07
CA HIS A 16 -4.36 13.43 12.22
C HIS A 16 -4.83 14.37 13.35
N PRO A 17 -5.25 15.63 13.12
CA PRO A 17 -5.69 16.53 14.18
C PRO A 17 -6.90 16.06 14.97
N THR A 18 -7.63 15.05 14.50
CA THR A 18 -8.82 14.52 15.19
C THR A 18 -8.50 13.44 16.22
N MET A 19 -7.23 13.02 16.32
CA MET A 19 -6.85 11.89 17.16
C MET A 19 -6.52 12.32 18.59
N LEU A 20 -7.09 11.61 19.55
CA LEU A 20 -6.72 11.69 20.96
C LEU A 20 -6.15 10.34 21.40
N ILE A 21 -4.87 10.31 21.75
CA ILE A 21 -4.13 9.09 22.04
C ILE A 21 -3.62 9.13 23.48
N ARG A 22 -3.77 8.03 24.22
CA ARG A 22 -3.19 7.92 25.57
C ARG A 22 -1.68 7.94 25.49
N LYS A 23 -1.04 8.63 26.44
CA LYS A 23 0.43 8.73 26.53
C LYS A 23 1.08 7.34 26.62
N SER A 24 0.47 6.40 27.36
CA SER A 24 0.95 5.02 27.48
C SER A 24 1.10 4.28 26.13
N CYS A 25 0.26 4.59 25.15
CA CYS A 25 0.40 3.99 23.81
C CYS A 25 1.72 4.41 23.13
N TYR A 26 2.15 5.65 23.33
CA TYR A 26 3.45 6.12 22.84
C TYR A 26 4.62 5.53 23.60
N GLU A 27 4.47 5.32 24.91
CA GLU A 27 5.49 4.69 25.75
C GLU A 27 5.71 3.23 25.36
N GLU A 28 4.66 2.53 24.97
CA GLU A 28 4.70 1.12 24.57
C GLU A 28 5.10 0.93 23.10
N LEU A 29 4.48 1.67 22.19
CA LEU A 29 4.66 1.49 20.75
C LEU A 29 5.72 2.40 20.13
N GLY A 30 6.26 3.34 20.91
CA GLY A 30 7.17 4.38 20.43
C GLY A 30 6.45 5.57 19.80
N MET A 31 7.22 6.64 19.58
CA MET A 31 6.74 7.89 18.98
C MET A 31 6.58 7.79 17.46
N TYR A 32 6.13 8.88 16.84
CA TYR A 32 6.12 9.02 15.39
C TYR A 32 7.53 8.86 14.81
N SER A 33 7.64 8.17 13.67
CA SER A 33 8.92 7.96 12.99
C SER A 33 9.42 9.27 12.36
N ASN A 34 10.57 9.76 12.80
CA ASN A 34 11.23 10.93 12.20
C ASN A 34 11.75 10.69 10.78
N ARG A 35 11.77 9.44 10.32
CA ARG A 35 12.15 9.08 8.94
C ARG A 35 11.01 9.22 7.94
N LEU A 36 9.77 9.30 8.41
CA LEU A 36 8.58 9.53 7.60
C LEU A 36 8.20 11.01 7.68
N ARG A 37 7.94 11.63 6.54
CA ARG A 37 7.54 13.03 6.47
C ARG A 37 6.08 13.23 6.06
N GLN A 38 5.57 12.35 5.21
CA GLN A 38 4.21 12.43 4.69
C GLN A 38 3.23 11.54 5.47
N LEU A 39 3.70 10.41 5.97
CA LEU A 39 2.87 9.36 6.58
C LEU A 39 3.32 8.92 7.99
N PRO A 40 3.92 9.79 8.83
CA PRO A 40 4.29 9.38 10.19
C PRO A 40 3.05 9.04 11.03
N ASP A 41 1.94 9.70 10.77
CA ASP A 41 0.64 9.45 11.39
C ASP A 41 0.08 8.08 10.94
N PHE A 42 0.12 7.77 9.66
CA PHE A 42 -0.38 6.50 9.15
C PHE A 42 0.40 5.30 9.73
N ASP A 43 1.72 5.38 9.79
CA ASP A 43 2.55 4.40 10.47
C ASP A 43 2.10 4.20 11.94
N MET A 44 1.85 5.30 12.66
CA MET A 44 1.39 5.25 14.03
C MET A 44 0.00 4.63 14.16
N TRP A 45 -0.93 4.94 13.24
CA TRP A 45 -2.27 4.34 13.25
C TRP A 45 -2.23 2.82 13.07
N ILE A 46 -1.38 2.33 12.17
CA ILE A 46 -1.21 0.89 11.94
C ILE A 46 -0.65 0.22 13.19
N ARG A 47 0.37 0.80 13.83
CA ARG A 47 0.90 0.26 15.09
C ARG A 47 -0.15 0.25 16.20
N LEU A 48 -0.93 1.31 16.34
CA LEU A 48 -2.00 1.40 17.34
C LEU A 48 -3.07 0.32 17.16
N VAL A 49 -3.59 0.12 15.94
CA VAL A 49 -4.72 -0.81 15.72
C VAL A 49 -4.35 -2.28 15.79
N LYS A 50 -3.06 -2.59 15.80
CA LYS A 50 -2.57 -3.94 16.09
C LYS A 50 -2.79 -4.33 17.56
N HIS A 51 -2.81 -3.35 18.46
CA HIS A 51 -2.83 -3.56 19.91
C HIS A 51 -4.05 -2.95 20.61
N TYR A 52 -4.62 -1.87 20.06
CA TYR A 52 -5.68 -1.10 20.71
C TYR A 52 -6.88 -0.88 19.80
N PRO A 53 -8.10 -0.89 20.36
CA PRO A 53 -9.28 -0.46 19.63
C PRO A 53 -9.29 1.05 19.41
N ILE A 54 -9.84 1.49 18.28
CA ILE A 54 -10.17 2.90 18.02
C ILE A 54 -11.66 3.13 18.29
N HIS A 55 -11.96 4.18 19.02
CA HIS A 55 -13.33 4.69 19.20
C HIS A 55 -13.54 5.93 18.34
N ILE A 56 -14.61 5.95 17.56
CA ILE A 56 -15.02 7.11 16.78
C ILE A 56 -16.11 7.85 17.54
N ALA A 57 -15.84 9.12 17.86
CA ALA A 57 -16.86 10.00 18.41
C ALA A 57 -17.78 10.48 17.26
N ASP A 58 -19.09 10.22 17.40
CA ASP A 58 -20.08 10.62 16.42
C ASP A 58 -20.47 12.11 16.61
N ARG A 59 -19.49 12.98 16.48
CA ARG A 59 -19.63 14.43 16.57
C ARG A 59 -18.55 15.15 15.78
N GLU A 60 -18.88 16.25 15.15
CA GLU A 60 -17.93 17.18 14.53
C GLU A 60 -17.23 18.01 15.61
N LEU A 61 -15.97 17.68 15.93
CA LEU A 61 -15.22 18.30 17.00
C LEU A 61 -14.10 19.22 16.53
N ILE A 62 -13.74 19.17 15.23
CA ILE A 62 -12.59 19.90 14.68
C ILE A 62 -12.96 20.55 13.36
N ASN A 63 -12.55 21.82 13.20
CA ASN A 63 -12.54 22.52 11.92
C ASN A 63 -11.14 22.43 11.31
N PHE A 64 -11.02 21.73 10.17
CA PHE A 64 -9.75 21.58 9.45
C PHE A 64 -9.62 22.64 8.36
N ARG A 65 -8.61 23.51 8.49
CA ARG A 65 -8.34 24.57 7.50
C ARG A 65 -7.55 24.01 6.32
N LEU A 66 -8.09 24.14 5.12
CA LEU A 66 -7.38 23.83 3.89
C LEU A 66 -6.77 25.11 3.30
N LEU A 67 -5.45 25.19 3.23
CA LEU A 67 -4.72 26.29 2.62
C LEU A 67 -4.02 25.76 1.35
N PRO A 68 -4.42 26.23 0.16
CA PRO A 68 -3.80 25.77 -1.09
C PRO A 68 -2.28 26.04 -1.10
N GLY A 69 -1.48 24.97 -1.28
CA GLY A 69 -0.02 25.04 -1.37
C GLY A 69 0.74 25.17 -0.05
N GLU A 70 0.07 25.39 1.08
CA GLU A 70 0.72 25.58 2.40
C GLU A 70 0.67 24.34 3.30
N ASN A 71 -0.28 23.44 3.07
CA ASN A 71 -0.39 22.24 3.88
C ASN A 71 0.77 21.27 3.59
N ALA A 72 1.26 20.58 4.62
CA ALA A 72 2.33 19.57 4.50
C ALA A 72 2.01 18.46 3.48
N ALA A 73 0.72 18.17 3.31
CA ALA A 73 0.19 17.22 2.33
C ALA A 73 -0.05 17.81 0.93
N SER A 74 0.43 19.04 0.63
CA SER A 74 0.26 19.63 -0.70
C SER A 74 0.88 18.74 -1.78
N GLN A 75 0.12 18.52 -2.87
CA GLN A 75 0.49 17.64 -3.97
C GLN A 75 1.57 18.29 -4.85
N THR A 76 2.82 18.17 -4.44
CA THR A 76 3.98 18.44 -5.28
C THR A 76 4.56 17.14 -5.84
N PRO A 77 5.25 17.13 -6.98
CA PRO A 77 5.90 15.92 -7.50
C PRO A 77 6.81 15.24 -6.46
N VAL A 78 7.57 16.03 -5.69
CA VAL A 78 8.46 15.52 -4.65
C VAL A 78 7.67 14.87 -3.50
N ASN A 79 6.59 15.50 -3.04
CA ASN A 79 5.75 14.95 -1.99
C ASN A 79 5.03 13.67 -2.47
N SER A 80 4.55 13.64 -3.70
CA SER A 80 3.91 12.46 -4.28
C SER A 80 4.87 11.27 -4.35
N ILE A 81 6.10 11.48 -4.83
CA ILE A 81 7.15 10.45 -4.86
C ILE A 81 7.45 9.96 -3.44
N ARG A 82 7.63 10.90 -2.49
CA ARG A 82 7.91 10.55 -1.10
C ARG A 82 6.77 9.76 -0.48
N THR A 83 5.53 10.19 -0.67
CA THR A 83 4.34 9.48 -0.18
C THR A 83 4.31 8.04 -0.68
N MET A 84 4.60 7.80 -1.97
CA MET A 84 4.63 6.44 -2.52
C MET A 84 5.74 5.59 -1.89
N ASN A 85 6.93 6.16 -1.68
CA ASN A 85 8.03 5.45 -1.03
C ASN A 85 7.71 5.14 0.43
N GLU A 86 7.11 6.08 1.17
CA GLU A 86 6.71 5.89 2.55
C GLU A 86 5.60 4.83 2.68
N HIS A 87 4.62 4.81 1.77
CA HIS A 87 3.62 3.74 1.72
C HIS A 87 4.24 2.37 1.48
N TYR A 88 5.23 2.27 0.58
CA TYR A 88 5.95 1.02 0.36
C TYR A 88 6.65 0.54 1.65
N MET A 89 7.35 1.44 2.34
CA MET A 89 8.03 1.13 3.59
C MET A 89 7.06 0.68 4.68
N ILE A 90 5.90 1.33 4.78
CA ILE A 90 4.85 0.96 5.74
C ILE A 90 4.25 -0.40 5.36
N ALA A 91 4.01 -0.63 4.07
CA ALA A 91 3.45 -1.90 3.58
C ALA A 91 4.38 -3.09 3.85
N ASP A 92 5.71 -2.90 3.76
CA ASP A 92 6.69 -3.97 4.02
C ASP A 92 6.59 -4.52 5.46
N GLY A 93 6.30 -3.65 6.44
CA GLY A 93 6.09 -4.04 7.84
C GLY A 93 4.63 -4.11 8.27
N TYR A 94 3.68 -4.10 7.34
CA TYR A 94 2.26 -3.95 7.67
C TYR A 94 1.74 -5.05 8.59
N PHE A 95 2.08 -6.29 8.34
CA PHE A 95 1.65 -7.44 9.11
C PHE A 95 2.64 -7.90 10.20
N ASP A 96 3.75 -7.17 10.40
CA ASP A 96 4.65 -7.46 11.51
C ASP A 96 3.89 -7.32 12.84
N ASP A 97 4.13 -8.25 13.77
CA ASP A 97 3.51 -8.30 15.10
C ASP A 97 1.96 -8.34 15.10
N VAL A 98 1.35 -8.66 13.97
CA VAL A 98 -0.11 -8.91 13.91
C VAL A 98 -0.41 -10.31 14.37
N SER A 99 -1.12 -10.43 15.52
CA SER A 99 -1.53 -11.72 16.04
C SER A 99 -2.53 -12.42 15.10
N ARG A 100 -2.64 -13.74 15.25
CA ARG A 100 -3.60 -14.54 14.50
C ARG A 100 -5.03 -14.04 14.69
N GLU A 101 -5.40 -13.70 15.92
CA GLU A 101 -6.73 -13.22 16.28
C GLU A 101 -7.05 -11.90 15.58
N VAL A 102 -6.12 -10.94 15.63
CA VAL A 102 -6.26 -9.63 14.97
C VAL A 102 -6.32 -9.80 13.45
N PHE A 103 -5.51 -10.71 12.89
CA PHE A 103 -5.55 -11.04 11.48
C PHE A 103 -6.91 -11.61 11.06
N LEU A 104 -7.42 -12.62 11.76
CA LEU A 104 -8.68 -13.26 11.43
C LEU A 104 -9.87 -12.32 11.67
N ASP A 105 -9.83 -11.46 12.70
CA ASP A 105 -10.88 -10.44 12.92
C ASP A 105 -11.02 -9.47 11.71
N GLY A 106 -9.93 -9.18 11.02
CA GLY A 106 -9.95 -8.24 9.90
C GLY A 106 -10.04 -8.88 8.51
N PHE A 107 -9.53 -10.10 8.33
CA PHE A 107 -9.24 -10.65 7.01
C PHE A 107 -9.76 -12.07 6.78
N ALA A 108 -10.57 -12.64 7.70
CA ALA A 108 -11.05 -14.02 7.59
C ALA A 108 -11.82 -14.31 6.28
N ASP A 109 -12.51 -13.32 5.74
CA ASP A 109 -13.26 -13.40 4.49
C ASP A 109 -12.35 -13.54 3.25
N LEU A 110 -11.09 -13.11 3.35
CA LEU A 110 -10.08 -13.14 2.27
C LEU A 110 -9.16 -14.37 2.36
N VAL A 111 -9.20 -15.12 3.45
CA VAL A 111 -8.39 -16.33 3.62
C VAL A 111 -8.71 -17.34 2.51
N LYS A 112 -7.67 -17.80 1.82
CA LYS A 112 -7.78 -18.69 0.65
C LYS A 112 -7.81 -20.16 1.04
N PHE A 113 -7.06 -20.54 2.08
CA PHE A 113 -7.03 -21.90 2.58
C PHE A 113 -8.36 -22.26 3.30
N ARG A 114 -8.93 -23.42 2.97
CA ARG A 114 -10.24 -23.85 3.49
C ARG A 114 -10.15 -24.95 4.56
N GLY A 115 -8.95 -25.33 4.96
CA GLY A 115 -8.69 -26.30 6.02
C GLY A 115 -8.48 -25.65 7.39
N VAL A 116 -7.88 -26.42 8.30
CA VAL A 116 -7.51 -25.92 9.64
C VAL A 116 -6.29 -25.02 9.51
N LEU A 117 -6.45 -23.72 9.79
CA LEU A 117 -5.37 -22.76 9.77
C LEU A 117 -4.37 -23.01 10.90
N THR A 118 -3.10 -23.14 10.55
CA THR A 118 -1.96 -23.03 11.48
C THR A 118 -1.32 -21.64 11.38
N ASP A 119 -0.37 -21.32 12.25
CA ASP A 119 0.35 -20.04 12.18
C ASP A 119 1.12 -19.91 10.87
N VAL A 120 1.66 -21.01 10.34
CA VAL A 120 2.29 -21.05 9.01
C VAL A 120 1.30 -20.67 7.90
N HIS A 121 0.07 -21.14 7.97
CA HIS A 121 -0.97 -20.73 7.01
C HIS A 121 -1.28 -19.23 7.16
N VAL A 122 -1.36 -18.70 8.38
CA VAL A 122 -1.60 -17.27 8.62
C VAL A 122 -0.49 -16.41 8.01
N ASP A 123 0.78 -16.81 8.14
CA ASP A 123 1.89 -16.08 7.52
C ASP A 123 1.81 -16.10 5.99
N ILE A 124 1.42 -17.24 5.41
CA ILE A 124 1.19 -17.36 3.97
C ILE A 124 0.03 -16.48 3.53
N GLU A 125 -1.11 -16.52 4.24
CA GLU A 125 -2.28 -15.70 3.90
C GLU A 125 -1.98 -14.20 3.99
N LYS A 126 -1.22 -13.74 5.01
CA LYS A 126 -0.74 -12.35 5.09
C LYS A 126 0.04 -11.94 3.83
N ALA A 127 0.93 -12.80 3.34
CA ALA A 127 1.69 -12.53 2.14
C ALA A 127 0.82 -12.53 0.86
N LEU A 128 -0.20 -13.40 0.80
CA LEU A 128 -1.10 -13.51 -0.34
C LEU A 128 -2.07 -12.34 -0.47
N LEU A 129 -2.42 -11.67 0.62
CA LEU A 129 -3.28 -10.48 0.59
C LEU A 129 -2.73 -9.36 -0.29
N TYR A 130 -1.41 -9.23 -0.41
CA TYR A 130 -0.79 -8.22 -1.26
C TYR A 130 -1.04 -8.41 -2.77
N PHE A 131 -1.53 -9.57 -3.19
CA PHE A 131 -1.85 -9.86 -4.59
C PHE A 131 -3.32 -9.60 -4.96
N ASP A 132 -4.17 -9.26 -4.00
CA ASP A 132 -5.56 -8.92 -4.27
C ASP A 132 -5.68 -7.59 -5.04
N ASP A 133 -6.66 -7.47 -5.93
CA ASP A 133 -6.77 -6.34 -6.86
C ASP A 133 -7.50 -5.12 -6.29
N ASN A 134 -8.12 -5.26 -5.11
CA ASN A 134 -8.93 -4.21 -4.49
C ASN A 134 -8.12 -3.18 -3.68
N GLN A 135 -6.81 -3.14 -3.84
CA GLN A 135 -5.93 -2.32 -3.02
C GLN A 135 -5.56 -1.03 -3.74
N TRP A 136 -5.71 0.08 -3.04
CA TRP A 136 -5.43 1.41 -3.58
C TRP A 136 -3.95 1.65 -3.95
N LEU A 137 -3.00 0.96 -3.32
CA LEU A 137 -1.56 1.10 -3.59
C LEU A 137 -1.04 0.22 -4.76
N GLY A 138 -1.87 -0.68 -5.28
CA GLY A 138 -1.57 -1.48 -6.47
C GLY A 138 -0.16 -2.07 -6.51
N ARG A 139 0.74 -1.42 -7.24
CA ARG A 139 2.10 -1.94 -7.51
C ARG A 139 2.99 -2.07 -6.27
N ALA A 140 2.89 -1.14 -5.32
CA ALA A 140 3.70 -1.21 -4.10
C ALA A 140 3.36 -2.47 -3.30
N TYR A 141 2.09 -2.81 -3.19
CA TYR A 141 1.67 -4.05 -2.53
C TYR A 141 2.13 -5.30 -3.28
N LYS A 142 2.05 -5.32 -4.63
CA LYS A 142 2.55 -6.45 -5.41
C LYS A 142 4.04 -6.72 -5.16
N LEU A 143 4.87 -5.67 -5.07
CA LEU A 143 6.29 -5.82 -4.72
C LEU A 143 6.47 -6.40 -3.31
N VAL A 144 5.74 -5.88 -2.32
CA VAL A 144 5.79 -6.40 -0.95
C VAL A 144 5.36 -7.87 -0.92
N GLY A 145 4.28 -8.22 -1.60
CA GLY A 145 3.81 -9.61 -1.71
C GLY A 145 4.86 -10.55 -2.32
N ILE A 146 5.53 -10.13 -3.40
CA ILE A 146 6.62 -10.88 -4.02
C ILE A 146 7.77 -11.10 -3.03
N LEU A 147 8.18 -10.04 -2.33
CA LEU A 147 9.27 -10.14 -1.36
C LEU A 147 8.89 -11.03 -0.16
N ALA A 148 7.64 -10.93 0.32
CA ALA A 148 7.13 -11.77 1.39
C ALA A 148 7.09 -13.25 0.99
N VAL A 149 6.51 -13.56 -0.19
CA VAL A 149 6.47 -14.94 -0.72
C VAL A 149 7.88 -15.50 -0.90
N ARG A 150 8.84 -14.71 -1.41
CA ARG A 150 10.23 -15.15 -1.52
C ARG A 150 10.80 -15.58 -0.18
N LYS A 151 10.64 -14.75 0.87
CA LYS A 151 11.11 -15.07 2.23
C LYS A 151 10.46 -16.36 2.76
N LEU A 152 9.18 -16.56 2.52
CA LEU A 152 8.47 -17.77 2.94
C LEU A 152 8.96 -19.02 2.19
N LEU A 153 9.24 -18.93 0.89
CA LEU A 153 9.80 -20.03 0.10
C LEU A 153 11.25 -20.39 0.50
N GLU A 154 12.00 -19.47 1.08
CA GLU A 154 13.34 -19.73 1.63
C GLU A 154 13.29 -20.57 2.94
N ASN A 155 12.14 -20.58 3.64
CA ASN A 155 11.93 -21.35 4.85
C ASN A 155 11.35 -22.75 4.50
N PRO A 156 12.02 -23.87 4.83
CA PRO A 156 11.56 -25.20 4.44
C PRO A 156 10.16 -25.57 4.97
N VAL A 157 9.78 -25.10 6.17
CA VAL A 157 8.47 -25.38 6.76
C VAL A 157 7.36 -24.65 5.98
N HIS A 158 7.55 -23.36 5.72
CA HIS A 158 6.59 -22.56 4.94
C HIS A 158 6.52 -23.09 3.50
N ARG A 159 7.66 -23.38 2.86
CA ARG A 159 7.71 -23.94 1.49
C ARG A 159 6.86 -25.21 1.39
N GLY A 160 7.03 -26.16 2.31
CA GLY A 160 6.29 -27.42 2.29
C GLY A 160 4.78 -27.21 2.39
N VAL A 161 4.32 -26.26 3.18
CA VAL A 161 2.90 -25.89 3.29
C VAL A 161 2.43 -25.14 2.03
N MET A 162 3.22 -24.21 1.51
CA MET A 162 2.89 -23.47 0.30
C MET A 162 2.72 -24.37 -0.93
N GLU A 163 3.63 -25.32 -1.12
CA GLU A 163 3.56 -26.27 -2.24
C GLU A 163 2.37 -27.21 -2.10
N ARG A 164 2.17 -27.79 -0.89
CA ARG A 164 1.13 -28.79 -0.65
C ARG A 164 -0.29 -28.20 -0.66
N ASP A 165 -0.50 -27.06 0.03
CA ASP A 165 -1.82 -26.55 0.37
C ASP A 165 -2.27 -25.41 -0.54
N TYR A 166 -1.33 -24.72 -1.23
CA TYR A 166 -1.60 -23.59 -2.12
C TYR A 166 -1.12 -23.79 -3.55
N GLY A 167 -0.31 -24.82 -3.82
CA GLY A 167 0.33 -25.01 -5.13
C GLY A 167 1.34 -23.91 -5.47
N ILE A 168 1.91 -23.25 -4.45
CA ILE A 168 2.86 -22.14 -4.58
C ILE A 168 4.27 -22.65 -4.38
N GLY A 169 5.06 -22.67 -5.46
CA GLY A 169 6.48 -23.01 -5.48
C GLY A 169 7.26 -22.07 -6.39
N ASP A 170 8.47 -22.45 -6.75
CA ASP A 170 9.35 -21.60 -7.57
C ASP A 170 8.76 -21.25 -8.94
N HIS A 171 8.00 -22.16 -9.58
CA HIS A 171 7.36 -21.88 -10.86
C HIS A 171 6.27 -20.80 -10.73
N TRP A 172 5.41 -20.90 -9.72
CA TRP A 172 4.42 -19.86 -9.41
C TRP A 172 5.08 -18.51 -9.16
N PHE A 173 6.17 -18.51 -8.36
CA PHE A 173 6.92 -17.30 -8.05
C PHE A 173 7.48 -16.62 -9.31
N GLN A 174 8.13 -17.41 -10.20
CA GLN A 174 8.67 -16.92 -11.47
C GLN A 174 7.56 -16.34 -12.38
N GLN A 175 6.40 -16.99 -12.43
CA GLN A 175 5.26 -16.50 -13.17
C GLN A 175 4.79 -15.14 -12.62
N LYS A 176 4.64 -15.01 -11.32
CA LYS A 176 4.23 -13.74 -10.67
C LYS A 176 5.23 -12.61 -10.89
N MET A 177 6.52 -12.91 -10.91
CA MET A 177 7.57 -11.94 -11.27
C MET A 177 7.43 -11.40 -12.70
N GLY A 178 6.88 -12.16 -13.62
CA GLY A 178 6.63 -11.75 -14.99
C GLY A 178 5.29 -11.02 -15.20
N GLU A 179 4.35 -11.14 -14.27
CA GLU A 179 3.01 -10.52 -14.40
C GLU A 179 3.01 -9.02 -14.02
N TYR A 180 3.88 -8.59 -13.12
CA TYR A 180 3.82 -7.26 -12.55
C TYR A 180 4.99 -6.38 -12.99
N ASP A 181 4.71 -5.31 -13.74
CA ASP A 181 5.69 -4.24 -14.01
C ASP A 181 5.78 -3.32 -12.78
N ILE A 182 6.59 -3.72 -11.81
CA ILE A 182 6.67 -3.10 -10.49
C ILE A 182 7.50 -1.81 -10.52
N ILE A 183 8.54 -1.76 -11.35
CA ILE A 183 9.56 -0.71 -11.30
C ILE A 183 9.14 0.56 -12.03
N ARG A 184 8.28 0.47 -13.06
CA ARG A 184 7.75 1.66 -13.72
C ARG A 184 6.81 2.44 -12.79
N SER A 185 7.19 3.65 -12.44
CA SER A 185 6.27 4.54 -11.72
C SER A 185 5.15 5.02 -12.66
N ASN A 186 3.91 5.08 -12.17
CA ASN A 186 2.79 5.67 -12.93
C ASN A 186 3.08 7.12 -13.33
N ILE A 187 3.82 7.86 -12.50
CA ILE A 187 4.25 9.24 -12.76
C ILE A 187 5.11 9.32 -14.03
N VAL A 188 6.03 8.37 -14.23
CA VAL A 188 6.88 8.32 -15.43
C VAL A 188 6.05 7.93 -16.65
N ALA A 189 5.12 6.99 -16.53
CA ALA A 189 4.21 6.60 -17.60
C ALA A 189 3.32 7.78 -18.03
N GLU A 190 2.71 8.51 -17.09
CA GLU A 190 1.90 9.70 -17.38
C GLU A 190 2.70 10.83 -18.05
N ILE A 191 3.97 11.02 -17.66
CA ILE A 191 4.84 12.02 -18.29
C ILE A 191 5.22 11.60 -19.72
N ILE A 192 5.47 10.31 -19.95
CA ILE A 192 5.77 9.75 -21.27
C ILE A 192 4.55 9.89 -22.19
N ASP A 193 3.37 9.53 -21.71
CA ASP A 193 2.12 9.63 -22.47
C ASP A 193 1.79 11.09 -22.81
N LYS A 194 1.96 12.02 -21.88
CA LYS A 194 1.81 13.45 -22.13
C LYS A 194 2.81 13.96 -23.17
N LYS A 195 4.08 13.54 -23.10
CA LYS A 195 5.10 13.93 -24.09
C LYS A 195 4.83 13.33 -25.46
N GLN A 196 4.34 12.10 -25.55
CA GLN A 196 3.96 11.47 -26.81
C GLN A 196 2.71 12.12 -27.41
N GLY A 197 1.73 12.47 -26.56
CA GLY A 197 0.54 13.24 -26.97
C GLY A 197 0.91 14.61 -27.52
N ILE A 198 1.82 15.34 -26.89
CA ILE A 198 2.32 16.65 -27.37
C ILE A 198 3.09 16.49 -28.69
N LYS A 199 3.95 15.47 -28.83
CA LYS A 199 4.64 15.19 -30.09
C LYS A 199 3.69 14.86 -31.22
N SER A 200 2.67 14.06 -30.96
CA SER A 200 1.61 13.72 -31.93
C SER A 200 0.81 14.95 -32.34
N LEU A 201 0.50 15.84 -31.39
CA LEU A 201 -0.21 17.09 -31.64
C LEU A 201 0.66 18.05 -32.50
N MET A 202 1.94 18.20 -32.19
CA MET A 202 2.87 19.02 -32.97
C MET A 202 3.03 18.45 -34.39
N LEU A 203 3.19 17.18 -34.59
CA LEU A 203 3.25 16.55 -35.91
C LEU A 203 1.97 16.81 -36.72
N ARG A 204 0.79 16.79 -36.12
CA ARG A 204 -0.47 17.14 -36.78
C ARG A 204 -0.54 18.61 -37.19
N ILE A 205 -0.03 19.53 -36.35
CA ILE A 205 0.02 20.96 -36.63
C ILE A 205 0.98 21.23 -37.81
N TYR A 206 2.15 20.59 -37.83
CA TYR A 206 3.13 20.72 -38.91
C TYR A 206 2.64 20.10 -40.23
N SER A 207 1.93 18.98 -40.18
CA SER A 207 1.34 18.36 -41.39
C SER A 207 0.12 19.11 -41.94
N SER A 208 -0.63 19.81 -41.10
CA SER A 208 -1.76 20.66 -41.53
C SER A 208 -1.34 22.06 -42.01
N GLY A 209 -0.13 22.50 -41.66
CA GLY A 209 0.42 23.79 -42.10
C GLY A 209 1.04 23.80 -43.51
N SER A 210 1.19 22.61 -44.15
CA SER A 210 1.84 22.50 -45.48
C SER A 210 0.91 22.71 -46.68
N TYR A 211 -0.34 23.07 -46.46
CA TYR A 211 -1.32 23.36 -47.52
C TYR A 211 -1.80 24.82 -47.44
N ARG A 212 -0.93 25.79 -47.70
CA ARG A 212 -1.30 27.14 -48.14
C ARG A 212 -0.08 27.92 -48.60
N THR A 213 0.46 27.56 -49.76
CA THR A 213 1.17 28.50 -50.65
C THR A 213 1.01 28.02 -52.07
N GLN A 214 -0.15 28.33 -52.66
CA GLN A 214 -0.32 28.47 -54.10
C GLN A 214 -1.42 29.52 -54.32
N HIS A 215 -0.98 30.59 -54.93
CA HIS A 215 -1.62 31.76 -55.57
C HIS A 215 -1.59 33.05 -54.76
#